data_54d4fe0af5ee714492f6bf4c9ec929c7
#
_entry.id   54d4fe0af5ee714492f6bf4c9ec929c7
#
_cell.length_a   1.000
_cell.length_b   1.000
_cell.length_c   1.000
_cell.angle_alpha   90.00
_cell.angle_beta   90.00
_cell.angle_gamma   90.00
#
_symmetry.space_group_name_H-M   'P 1'
#
loop_
_entity.id
_entity.type
_entity.pdbx_description
1 polymer ?
#
loop_
_entity_poly.entity_id
_entity_poly.type
_entity_poly.pdbx_seq_one_letter_code
_entity_poly.pdbx_strand_id
1 'polypeptide(L)'
;RAYARAALEADVLLLRDGAGGARPGRPGRRFADWIAAADPELGFPTEEDLRSHLSTLFFEVRCRGFLELRAVDALPPPWRAAAAGLIAGLLLDDRARGLALE
;
A
#
# COMPACT_ATOMS: atom_id res chain seq x y z
N ARG A 1 8.11 9.94 -2.81
CA ARG A 1 7.52 10.88 -1.83
C ARG A 1 5.99 10.75 -1.75
N ALA A 2 5.25 10.72 -2.87
CA ALA A 2 3.78 10.59 -2.87
C ALA A 2 3.28 9.30 -2.18
N TYR A 3 3.89 8.15 -2.47
CA TYR A 3 3.54 6.87 -1.84
C TYR A 3 3.70 6.91 -0.31
N ALA A 4 4.84 7.43 0.18
CA ALA A 4 5.09 7.53 1.62
C ALA A 4 4.06 8.44 2.30
N ARG A 5 3.72 9.56 1.66
CA ARG A 5 2.67 10.47 2.17
C ARG A 5 1.32 9.77 2.23
N ALA A 6 0.90 9.12 1.16
CA ALA A 6 -0.36 8.39 1.13
C ALA A 6 -0.42 7.27 2.19
N ALA A 7 0.70 6.57 2.42
CA ALA A 7 0.80 5.55 3.46
C ALA A 7 0.66 6.15 4.88
N LEU A 8 1.27 7.30 5.14
CA LEU A 8 1.17 7.96 6.44
C LEU A 8 -0.22 8.58 6.70
N GLU A 9 -0.89 9.05 5.65
CA GLU A 9 -2.24 9.61 5.73
C GLU A 9 -3.35 8.55 5.77
N ALA A 10 -3.03 7.28 5.50
CA ALA A 10 -3.98 6.19 5.58
C ALA A 10 -4.31 5.80 7.02
N ASP A 11 -5.56 5.37 7.24
CA ASP A 11 -6.02 4.88 8.54
C ASP A 11 -5.32 3.59 8.93
N VAL A 12 -5.04 3.43 10.22
CA VAL A 12 -4.50 2.20 10.80
C VAL A 12 -5.60 1.16 10.90
N LEU A 13 -5.61 0.18 10.00
CA LEU A 13 -6.64 -0.84 9.94
C LEU A 13 -6.48 -1.94 10.99
N LEU A 14 -5.24 -2.33 11.29
CA LEU A 14 -4.91 -3.39 12.24
C LEU A 14 -3.82 -2.94 13.21
N LEU A 15 -4.00 -3.28 14.46
CA LEU A 15 -3.03 -3.13 15.53
C LEU A 15 -2.57 -4.52 16.00
N ARG A 16 -1.27 -4.74 16.17
CA ARG A 16 -0.75 -5.98 16.74
C ARG A 16 -0.84 -5.93 18.27
N ASP A 17 -1.16 -7.08 18.89
CA ASP A 17 -1.31 -7.19 20.34
C ASP A 17 -0.05 -7.70 21.08
N GLY A 18 1.08 -7.84 20.36
CA GLY A 18 2.34 -8.35 20.93
C GLY A 18 2.38 -9.85 21.19
N ALA A 19 1.22 -10.54 21.22
CA ALA A 19 1.09 -11.98 21.42
C ALA A 19 0.92 -12.75 20.10
N GLY A 20 1.12 -12.08 18.96
CA GLY A 20 0.94 -12.64 17.64
C GLY A 20 -0.48 -12.50 17.07
N GLY A 21 -1.40 -11.92 17.83
CA GLY A 21 -2.74 -11.55 17.39
C GLY A 21 -2.80 -10.16 16.76
N ALA A 22 -3.97 -9.85 16.22
CA ALA A 22 -4.27 -8.53 15.69
C ALA A 22 -5.71 -8.14 16.05
N ARG A 23 -5.89 -6.85 16.35
CA ARG A 23 -7.20 -6.25 16.60
C ARG A 23 -7.45 -5.11 15.61
N PRO A 24 -8.70 -4.76 15.31
CA PRO A 24 -9.01 -3.61 14.48
C PRO A 24 -8.40 -2.32 15.04
N GLY A 25 -7.88 -1.48 14.16
CA GLY A 25 -7.48 -0.11 14.47
C GLY A 25 -8.69 0.76 14.85
N ARG A 26 -8.43 1.94 15.36
CA ARG A 26 -9.48 2.92 15.64
C ARG A 26 -9.87 3.63 14.34
N PRO A 27 -11.15 3.67 13.93
CA PRO A 27 -11.58 4.37 12.73
C PRO A 27 -11.13 5.84 12.74
N GLY A 28 -10.66 6.33 11.61
CA GLY A 28 -10.22 7.72 11.42
C GLY A 28 -8.86 8.05 12.05
N ARG A 29 -8.15 7.05 12.60
CA ARG A 29 -6.79 7.27 13.12
C ARG A 29 -5.75 6.96 12.05
N ARG A 30 -5.13 7.99 11.50
CA ARG A 30 -4.05 7.86 10.52
C ARG A 30 -2.74 7.43 11.18
N PHE A 31 -1.88 6.78 10.41
CA PHE A 31 -0.56 6.39 10.92
C PHE A 31 0.29 7.62 11.31
N ALA A 32 0.17 8.73 10.55
CA ALA A 32 0.82 9.99 10.88
C ALA A 32 0.40 10.54 12.26
N ASP A 33 -0.88 10.40 12.62
CA ASP A 33 -1.38 10.85 13.92
C ASP A 33 -0.80 10.01 15.07
N TRP A 34 -0.58 8.70 14.83
CA TRP A 34 0.07 7.82 15.81
C TRP A 34 1.55 8.13 16.00
N ILE A 35 2.27 8.53 14.92
CA ILE A 35 3.65 9.02 15.04
C ILE A 35 3.70 10.35 15.81
N ALA A 36 2.74 11.25 15.57
CA ALA A 36 2.72 12.59 16.19
C ALA A 36 2.37 12.54 17.68
N ALA A 37 1.51 11.58 18.09
CA ALA A 37 1.06 11.41 19.46
C ALA A 37 0.99 9.94 19.84
N ALA A 38 1.69 9.57 20.90
CA ALA A 38 1.66 8.20 21.43
C ALA A 38 0.22 7.72 21.71
N ASP A 39 -0.04 6.44 21.41
CA ASP A 39 -1.27 5.80 21.88
C ASP A 39 -1.20 5.60 23.40
N PRO A 40 -2.28 5.86 24.15
CA PRO A 40 -2.29 5.67 25.60
C PRO A 40 -1.99 4.23 26.05
N GLU A 41 -2.34 3.23 25.24
CA GLU A 41 -2.15 1.81 25.54
C GLU A 41 -0.89 1.22 24.88
N LEU A 42 -0.55 1.67 23.66
CA LEU A 42 0.50 1.08 22.82
C LEU A 42 1.77 1.91 22.76
N GLY A 43 1.75 3.18 23.21
CA GLY A 43 2.88 4.10 23.06
C GLY A 43 3.04 4.58 21.60
N PHE A 44 4.27 4.89 21.21
CA PHE A 44 4.61 5.22 19.83
C PHE A 44 4.69 3.98 18.94
N PRO A 45 4.39 4.10 17.63
CA PRO A 45 4.48 2.98 16.71
C PRO A 45 5.93 2.52 16.54
N THR A 46 6.10 1.21 16.41
CA THR A 46 7.37 0.54 16.12
C THR A 46 7.57 0.37 14.61
N GLU A 47 8.75 -0.08 14.21
CA GLU A 47 9.00 -0.47 12.82
C GLU A 47 8.11 -1.66 12.38
N GLU A 48 7.81 -2.58 13.30
CA GLU A 48 6.91 -3.70 13.03
C GLU A 48 5.47 -3.22 12.79
N ASP A 49 5.00 -2.23 13.55
CA ASP A 49 3.71 -1.61 13.33
C ASP A 49 3.63 -0.93 11.96
N LEU A 50 4.70 -0.25 11.54
CA LEU A 50 4.78 0.34 10.20
C LEU A 50 4.73 -0.75 9.12
N ARG A 51 5.47 -1.83 9.27
CA ARG A 51 5.44 -2.97 8.33
C ARG A 51 4.06 -3.59 8.23
N SER A 52 3.40 -3.78 9.39
CA SER A 52 2.03 -4.27 9.46
C SER A 52 1.07 -3.33 8.75
N HIS A 53 1.15 -2.02 9.04
CA HIS A 53 0.34 -0.99 8.40
C HIS A 53 0.51 -1.00 6.87
N LEU A 54 1.75 -0.98 6.37
CA LEU A 54 2.03 -1.04 4.93
C LEU A 54 1.48 -2.31 4.26
N SER A 55 1.41 -3.43 4.99
CA SER A 55 0.85 -4.68 4.48
C SER A 55 -0.67 -4.64 4.31
N THR A 56 -1.37 -3.79 5.06
CA THR A 56 -2.83 -3.65 5.02
C THR A 56 -3.30 -2.59 4.02
N LEU A 57 -2.41 -1.82 3.42
CA LEU A 57 -2.79 -0.80 2.44
C LEU A 57 -3.18 -1.43 1.11
N PHE A 58 -4.33 -1.01 0.58
CA PHE A 58 -4.90 -1.48 -0.69
C PHE A 58 -4.55 -0.55 -1.86
N PHE A 59 -3.29 -0.11 -1.92
CA PHE A 59 -2.83 0.68 -3.07
C PHE A 59 -2.73 -0.20 -4.32
N GLU A 60 -3.03 0.41 -5.49
CA GLU A 60 -2.89 -0.22 -6.80
C GLU A 60 -1.45 -0.63 -7.10
N VAL A 61 -0.48 0.06 -6.50
CA VAL A 61 0.95 -0.21 -6.60
C VAL A 61 1.54 -0.39 -5.22
N ARG A 62 2.23 -1.50 -4.99
CA ARG A 62 2.93 -1.78 -3.73
C ARG A 62 4.43 -1.91 -3.97
N CYS A 63 5.23 -1.24 -3.13
CA CYS A 63 6.69 -1.30 -3.17
C CYS A 63 7.20 -2.42 -2.24
N ARG A 64 7.86 -3.44 -2.83
CA ARG A 64 8.43 -4.60 -2.11
C ARG A 64 9.85 -4.96 -2.55
N GLY A 65 10.71 -3.95 -2.80
CA GLY A 65 11.97 -4.16 -3.52
C GLY A 65 11.77 -4.28 -5.03
N PHE A 66 10.54 -4.46 -5.46
CA PHE A 66 10.00 -4.35 -6.81
C PHE A 66 8.63 -3.65 -6.73
N LEU A 67 8.08 -3.26 -7.88
CA LEU A 67 6.72 -2.71 -7.95
C LEU A 67 5.73 -3.85 -8.20
N GLU A 68 4.86 -4.11 -7.24
CA GLU A 68 3.74 -5.03 -7.38
C GLU A 68 2.51 -4.24 -7.84
N LEU A 69 2.05 -4.49 -9.07
CA LEU A 69 0.82 -3.91 -9.60
C LEU A 69 -0.37 -4.80 -9.24
N ARG A 70 -1.40 -4.23 -8.62
CA ARG A 70 -2.54 -4.95 -8.06
C ARG A 70 -3.86 -4.65 -8.76
N ALA A 71 -3.82 -3.83 -9.80
CA ALA A 71 -5.00 -3.40 -10.56
C ALA A 71 -5.54 -4.47 -11.51
N VAL A 72 -4.86 -5.60 -11.68
CA VAL A 72 -5.23 -6.64 -12.64
C VAL A 72 -5.83 -7.83 -11.91
N ASP A 73 -7.05 -8.20 -12.29
CA ASP A 73 -7.71 -9.43 -11.82
C ASP A 73 -7.01 -10.71 -12.32
N ALA A 74 -7.38 -11.84 -11.73
CA ALA A 74 -6.91 -13.16 -12.18
C ALA A 74 -7.42 -13.45 -13.59
N LEU A 75 -6.53 -13.35 -14.56
CA LEU A 75 -6.86 -13.60 -15.98
C LEU A 75 -6.56 -15.04 -16.39
N PRO A 76 -7.37 -15.63 -17.30
CA PRO A 76 -7.03 -16.88 -17.95
C PRO A 76 -5.67 -16.80 -18.65
N PRO A 77 -4.93 -17.94 -18.79
CA PRO A 77 -3.56 -17.94 -19.29
C PRO A 77 -3.30 -17.16 -20.57
N PRO A 78 -4.16 -17.17 -21.61
CA PRO A 78 -3.93 -16.41 -22.85
C PRO A 78 -3.88 -14.90 -22.64
N TRP A 79 -4.60 -14.37 -21.65
CA TRP A 79 -4.72 -12.93 -21.40
C TRP A 79 -3.66 -12.36 -20.45
N ARG A 80 -2.92 -13.21 -19.73
CA ARG A 80 -1.86 -12.78 -18.81
C ARG A 80 -0.75 -12.03 -19.51
N ALA A 81 -0.33 -12.52 -20.69
CA ALA A 81 0.68 -11.85 -21.49
C ALA A 81 0.19 -10.51 -22.03
N ALA A 82 -1.09 -10.39 -22.41
CA ALA A 82 -1.67 -9.13 -22.86
C ALA A 82 -1.68 -8.07 -21.76
N ALA A 83 -2.08 -8.44 -20.54
CA ALA A 83 -2.05 -7.54 -19.37
C ALA A 83 -0.62 -7.08 -19.05
N ALA A 84 0.35 -7.99 -19.03
CA ALA A 84 1.74 -7.68 -18.81
C ALA A 84 2.30 -6.75 -19.90
N GLY A 85 1.95 -7.02 -21.17
CA GLY A 85 2.35 -6.17 -22.30
C GLY A 85 1.75 -4.77 -22.25
N LEU A 86 0.47 -4.64 -21.88
CA LEU A 86 -0.19 -3.35 -21.70
C LEU A 86 0.50 -2.53 -20.61
N ILE A 87 0.74 -3.13 -19.45
CA ILE A 87 1.41 -2.47 -18.33
C ILE A 87 2.82 -2.07 -18.70
N ALA A 88 3.59 -2.96 -19.32
CA ALA A 88 4.94 -2.65 -19.78
C ALA A 88 4.94 -1.50 -20.81
N GLY A 89 4.01 -1.50 -21.76
CA GLY A 89 3.84 -0.40 -22.72
C GLY A 89 3.57 0.93 -22.04
N LEU A 90 2.61 0.98 -21.11
CA LEU A 90 2.26 2.22 -20.38
C LEU A 90 3.39 2.73 -19.48
N LEU A 91 4.22 1.84 -18.93
CA LEU A 91 5.32 2.24 -18.03
C LEU A 91 6.63 2.58 -18.76
N LEU A 92 6.92 1.89 -19.87
CA LEU A 92 8.22 1.96 -20.53
C LEU A 92 8.22 2.79 -21.82
N ASP A 93 7.05 3.05 -22.42
CA ASP A 93 6.90 3.90 -23.60
C ASP A 93 6.41 5.30 -23.22
N ASP A 94 7.21 6.32 -23.47
CA ASP A 94 6.91 7.71 -23.09
C ASP A 94 5.67 8.25 -23.81
N ARG A 95 5.42 7.86 -25.06
CA ARG A 95 4.26 8.29 -25.84
C ARG A 95 2.98 7.65 -25.30
N ALA A 96 3.02 6.33 -25.04
CA ALA A 96 1.87 5.63 -24.46
C ALA A 96 1.52 6.18 -23.08
N ARG A 97 2.54 6.46 -22.26
CA ARG A 97 2.35 7.07 -20.94
C ARG A 97 1.76 8.49 -21.04
N GLY A 98 2.24 9.30 -21.98
CA GLY A 98 1.71 10.65 -22.22
C GLY A 98 0.21 10.61 -22.56
N LEU A 99 -0.19 9.76 -23.52
CA LEU A 99 -1.60 9.60 -23.93
C LEU A 99 -2.51 9.07 -22.79
N ALA A 100 -1.99 8.29 -21.87
CA ALA A 100 -2.76 7.74 -20.76
C ALA A 100 -2.97 8.74 -19.61
N LEU A 101 -2.21 9.83 -19.57
CA LEU A 101 -2.29 10.87 -18.55
C LEU A 101 -3.09 12.11 -18.97
N GLU A 102 -3.54 12.17 -20.22
CA GLU A 102 -4.47 13.20 -20.76
C GLU A 102 -5.94 12.87 -20.43
#